data_ea4ec1a7625c04e9cdfff0d13b61ef2f
#
_entry.id   ea4ec1a7625c04e9cdfff0d13b61ef2f
#
_cell.length_a   1.000
_cell.length_b   1.000
_cell.length_c   1.000
_cell.angle_alpha   90.00
_cell.angle_beta   90.00
_cell.angle_gamma   90.00
#
_symmetry.space_group_name_H-M   'P 1'
#
loop_
_entity.id
_entity.type
_entity.pdbx_description
1 polymer ?
#
loop_
_entity_poly.entity_id
_entity_poly.type
_entity_poly.pdbx_seq_one_letter_code
_entity_poly.pdbx_strand_id
1 'polypeptide(L)'
;MNAVLETPLGGSALKQHLIDPEICIRCNTCEATCPVHAITHDDLNYVVNADICNACMACISPCPTGSIDNWRTVPRSAAYSTAAQLSWNELPAELTDDQLAAAGVSCGAVEDLPAELTQLAAQAISTVESAFSSSAYGATVPPWSAAHPYANLYGPNNPTRATVVGNFQVNQAGTENMTHHIVLDLGAMPFPLLEGQSIGIIPPGADARGKPHHARQYSLASPRNGERPGYNNLSLTIKRVTCDHQGQPVRGICSNYMCDLNVGDAVQLTGPFGTSFLMPNHPRSNIVMICTGTGSAPMRAMTEWRRRLRASGKFEGGKLMLFFGARTKEELPYFGPLMNLPRDFIDINFAFSRTPGQPRRYVQDALRERAADLAPLLAEPNTFVYVCGLKSMEEGVVLALRDISQDAGHGWESLGELLKKEGRLHLETY
;
A
#
# COMPACT_ATOMS: atom_id res chain seq x y z
N MET A 1 -14.67 -16.52 -64.16
CA MET A 1 -14.65 -17.19 -62.81
C MET A 1 -13.52 -16.60 -62.02
N ASN A 2 -13.83 -15.59 -61.19
CA ASN A 2 -12.86 -14.95 -60.32
C ASN A 2 -12.88 -15.69 -59.02
N ALA A 3 -11.79 -16.40 -58.68
CA ALA A 3 -11.58 -16.96 -57.37
C ALA A 3 -11.21 -15.81 -56.41
N VAL A 4 -12.10 -15.51 -55.51
CA VAL A 4 -11.83 -14.64 -54.34
C VAL A 4 -10.97 -15.48 -53.40
N LEU A 5 -9.70 -15.13 -53.28
CA LEU A 5 -8.82 -15.62 -52.23
C LEU A 5 -9.31 -15.04 -50.92
N GLU A 6 -9.99 -15.84 -50.11
CA GLU A 6 -10.24 -15.53 -48.71
C GLU A 6 -8.90 -15.54 -47.98
N THR A 7 -8.41 -14.37 -47.59
CA THR A 7 -7.33 -14.23 -46.61
C THR A 7 -7.84 -14.70 -45.26
N PRO A 8 -7.10 -15.57 -44.57
CA PRO A 8 -7.48 -15.96 -43.22
C PRO A 8 -7.42 -14.70 -42.32
N LEU A 9 -8.51 -14.43 -41.64
CA LEU A 9 -8.61 -13.42 -40.56
C LEU A 9 -7.67 -13.83 -39.39
N GLY A 10 -6.39 -13.52 -39.54
CA GLY A 10 -5.46 -13.58 -38.42
C GLY A 10 -5.94 -12.59 -37.34
N GLY A 11 -6.28 -13.08 -36.18
CA GLY A 11 -6.70 -12.23 -35.07
C GLY A 11 -5.60 -11.24 -34.70
N SER A 12 -5.87 -9.93 -34.80
CA SER A 12 -4.91 -8.91 -34.41
C SER A 12 -4.72 -8.90 -32.88
N ALA A 13 -3.46 -8.89 -32.46
CA ALA A 13 -3.12 -8.67 -31.06
C ALA A 13 -3.57 -7.28 -30.60
N LEU A 14 -4.09 -7.20 -29.39
CA LEU A 14 -4.36 -5.96 -28.69
C LEU A 14 -3.51 -5.91 -27.44
N LYS A 15 -2.71 -4.86 -27.30
CA LYS A 15 -2.07 -4.53 -26.00
C LYS A 15 -3.06 -3.70 -25.21
N GLN A 16 -3.84 -4.36 -24.34
CA GLN A 16 -4.89 -3.74 -23.57
C GLN A 16 -4.33 -3.09 -22.30
N HIS A 17 -4.70 -1.84 -22.06
CA HIS A 17 -4.38 -1.08 -20.87
C HIS A 17 -5.36 -1.43 -19.76
N LEU A 18 -4.87 -1.68 -18.56
CA LEU A 18 -5.67 -2.14 -17.41
C LEU A 18 -5.31 -1.37 -16.15
N ILE A 19 -6.19 -1.44 -15.16
CA ILE A 19 -5.97 -0.88 -13.82
C ILE A 19 -5.97 -2.03 -12.81
N ASP A 20 -4.89 -2.12 -12.04
CA ASP A 20 -4.76 -3.11 -10.98
C ASP A 20 -5.67 -2.75 -9.79
N PRO A 21 -6.73 -3.54 -9.51
CA PRO A 21 -7.67 -3.23 -8.44
C PRO A 21 -7.08 -3.39 -7.04
N GLU A 22 -6.02 -4.21 -6.87
CA GLU A 22 -5.38 -4.44 -5.57
C GLU A 22 -4.67 -3.20 -5.04
N ILE A 23 -4.08 -2.39 -5.93
CA ILE A 23 -3.29 -1.21 -5.55
C ILE A 23 -3.95 0.12 -5.90
N CYS A 24 -5.08 0.09 -6.60
CA CYS A 24 -5.84 1.29 -6.94
C CYS A 24 -6.45 1.93 -5.69
N ILE A 25 -6.00 3.13 -5.31
CA ILE A 25 -6.55 3.87 -4.16
C ILE A 25 -7.80 4.70 -4.51
N ARG A 26 -8.32 4.56 -5.73
CA ARG A 26 -9.57 5.18 -6.20
C ARG A 26 -9.58 6.71 -6.13
N CYS A 27 -8.44 7.32 -6.46
CA CYS A 27 -8.23 8.76 -6.38
C CYS A 27 -8.84 9.55 -7.55
N ASN A 28 -9.48 8.90 -8.50
CA ASN A 28 -10.07 9.47 -9.72
C ASN A 28 -9.10 10.18 -10.68
N THR A 29 -7.82 10.22 -10.39
CA THR A 29 -6.86 11.00 -11.18
C THR A 29 -6.77 10.50 -12.62
N CYS A 30 -6.76 9.20 -12.83
CA CYS A 30 -6.66 8.59 -14.16
C CYS A 30 -7.88 8.91 -15.05
N GLU A 31 -9.09 8.86 -14.50
CA GLU A 31 -10.32 9.21 -15.21
C GLU A 31 -10.35 10.70 -15.54
N ALA A 32 -10.06 11.57 -14.56
CA ALA A 32 -10.02 13.02 -14.76
C ALA A 32 -8.95 13.46 -15.80
N THR A 33 -7.87 12.69 -15.95
CA THR A 33 -6.76 13.03 -16.87
C THR A 33 -6.93 12.41 -18.26
N CYS A 34 -7.84 11.46 -18.44
CA CYS A 34 -7.98 10.73 -19.69
C CYS A 34 -8.56 11.63 -20.81
N PRO A 35 -7.79 11.97 -21.88
CA PRO A 35 -8.25 12.92 -22.88
C PRO A 35 -9.35 12.36 -23.80
N VAL A 36 -9.53 11.03 -23.81
CA VAL A 36 -10.54 10.36 -24.63
C VAL A 36 -11.66 9.74 -23.80
N HIS A 37 -11.68 9.99 -22.49
CA HIS A 37 -12.69 9.46 -21.55
C HIS A 37 -12.86 7.93 -21.62
N ALA A 38 -11.74 7.21 -21.79
CA ALA A 38 -11.74 5.75 -21.85
C ALA A 38 -11.79 5.09 -20.45
N ILE A 39 -11.72 5.84 -19.37
CA ILE A 39 -11.69 5.32 -18.01
C ILE A 39 -13.01 5.64 -17.34
N THR A 40 -13.57 4.65 -16.66
CA THR A 40 -14.80 4.78 -15.86
C THR A 40 -14.66 3.95 -14.58
N HIS A 41 -15.60 4.08 -13.65
CA HIS A 41 -15.57 3.35 -12.39
C HIS A 41 -16.98 3.04 -11.89
N ASP A 42 -17.04 2.09 -10.97
CA ASP A 42 -18.17 1.86 -10.05
C ASP A 42 -17.75 2.12 -8.60
N ASP A 43 -18.52 1.60 -7.66
CA ASP A 43 -18.20 1.71 -6.24
C ASP A 43 -16.97 0.88 -5.82
N LEU A 44 -16.46 -0.04 -6.65
CA LEU A 44 -15.37 -0.94 -6.35
C LEU A 44 -14.12 -0.69 -7.20
N ASN A 45 -14.26 -0.59 -8.52
CA ASN A 45 -13.15 -0.60 -9.45
C ASN A 45 -13.14 0.58 -10.43
N TYR A 46 -11.94 1.01 -10.82
CA TYR A 46 -11.67 1.83 -12.00
C TYR A 46 -11.26 0.91 -13.14
N VAL A 47 -11.77 1.12 -14.33
CA VAL A 47 -11.57 0.25 -15.49
C VAL A 47 -11.32 1.04 -16.77
N VAL A 48 -10.63 0.40 -17.73
CA VAL A 48 -10.31 1.01 -19.02
C VAL A 48 -11.11 0.35 -20.13
N ASN A 49 -11.84 1.15 -20.91
CA ASN A 49 -12.50 0.69 -22.11
C ASN A 49 -11.47 0.56 -23.23
N ALA A 50 -11.22 -0.66 -23.69
CA ALA A 50 -10.24 -1.00 -24.71
C ALA A 50 -10.58 -0.43 -26.11
N ASP A 51 -11.86 -0.22 -26.41
CA ASP A 51 -12.31 0.31 -27.70
C ASP A 51 -12.14 1.83 -27.80
N ILE A 52 -12.09 2.52 -26.66
CA ILE A 52 -11.92 3.97 -26.59
C ILE A 52 -10.46 4.36 -26.32
N CYS A 53 -9.73 3.55 -25.55
CA CYS A 53 -8.35 3.83 -25.17
C CYS A 53 -7.42 3.83 -26.39
N ASN A 54 -6.78 4.97 -26.65
CA ASN A 54 -5.82 5.14 -27.74
C ASN A 54 -4.35 4.98 -27.28
N ALA A 55 -4.11 4.42 -26.09
CA ALA A 55 -2.78 4.19 -25.53
C ALA A 55 -1.90 5.46 -25.41
N CYS A 56 -2.47 6.63 -25.22
CA CYS A 56 -1.74 7.90 -25.10
C CYS A 56 -0.89 8.04 -23.82
N MET A 57 -1.04 7.12 -22.87
CA MET A 57 -0.31 7.05 -21.57
C MET A 57 -0.48 8.28 -20.66
N ALA A 58 -1.33 9.25 -20.96
CA ALA A 58 -1.53 10.46 -20.16
C ALA A 58 -1.96 10.17 -18.72
N CYS A 59 -2.65 9.06 -18.48
CA CYS A 59 -3.13 8.62 -17.18
C CYS A 59 -2.05 7.92 -16.31
N ILE A 60 -0.91 7.49 -16.89
CA ILE A 60 0.13 6.73 -16.17
C ILE A 60 0.90 7.63 -15.22
N SER A 61 1.46 8.74 -15.72
CA SER A 61 2.31 9.64 -14.94
C SER A 61 1.61 10.18 -13.67
N PRO A 62 0.35 10.61 -13.73
CA PRO A 62 -0.33 11.15 -12.54
C PRO A 62 -0.84 10.08 -11.56
N CYS A 63 -0.79 8.80 -11.92
CA CYS A 63 -1.22 7.73 -11.01
C CYS A 63 -0.22 7.55 -9.85
N PRO A 64 -0.62 7.84 -8.59
CA PRO A 64 0.32 7.84 -7.46
C PRO A 64 0.82 6.44 -7.10
N THR A 65 -0.01 5.40 -7.31
CA THR A 65 0.32 4.01 -6.97
C THR A 65 0.90 3.23 -8.15
N GLY A 66 0.75 3.73 -9.37
CA GLY A 66 1.08 3.01 -10.60
C GLY A 66 0.05 1.93 -10.98
N SER A 67 -1.10 1.90 -10.33
CA SER A 67 -2.15 0.90 -10.59
C SER A 67 -2.61 0.84 -12.04
N ILE A 68 -2.51 1.95 -12.78
CA ILE A 68 -2.89 2.02 -14.19
C ILE A 68 -1.74 1.70 -15.16
N ASP A 69 -0.52 1.51 -14.69
CA ASP A 69 0.61 1.14 -15.54
C ASP A 69 0.68 -0.38 -15.73
N ASN A 70 -0.41 -0.95 -16.19
CA ASN A 70 -0.55 -2.38 -16.41
C ASN A 70 -1.10 -2.68 -17.80
N TRP A 71 -0.52 -3.66 -18.45
CA TRP A 71 -0.85 -4.03 -19.83
C TRP A 71 -0.97 -5.55 -19.95
N ARG A 72 -1.89 -5.99 -20.83
CA ARG A 72 -1.99 -7.40 -21.23
C ARG A 72 -2.08 -7.49 -22.73
N THR A 73 -1.32 -8.39 -23.31
CA THR A 73 -1.47 -8.75 -24.73
C THR A 73 -2.57 -9.80 -24.82
N VAL A 74 -3.62 -9.50 -25.55
CA VAL A 74 -4.77 -10.39 -25.73
C VAL A 74 -5.21 -10.40 -27.19
N PRO A 75 -5.87 -11.46 -27.69
CA PRO A 75 -6.59 -11.39 -28.97
C PRO A 75 -7.64 -10.27 -28.90
N ARG A 76 -7.76 -9.45 -29.92
CA ARG A 76 -8.76 -8.37 -29.93
C ARG A 76 -10.18 -8.87 -29.70
N SER A 77 -10.50 -10.08 -30.17
CA SER A 77 -11.80 -10.74 -29.94
C SER A 77 -12.01 -11.19 -28.50
N ALA A 78 -10.95 -11.29 -27.70
CA ALA A 78 -10.97 -11.70 -26.29
C ALA A 78 -10.53 -10.55 -25.36
N ALA A 79 -10.61 -9.29 -25.82
CA ALA A 79 -10.36 -8.12 -24.98
C ALA A 79 -11.28 -8.12 -23.76
N TYR A 80 -10.72 -7.80 -22.60
CA TYR A 80 -11.49 -7.73 -21.35
C TYR A 80 -12.48 -6.56 -21.40
N SER A 81 -13.77 -6.87 -21.34
CA SER A 81 -14.82 -5.86 -21.30
C SER A 81 -14.76 -5.04 -20.00
N THR A 82 -15.30 -3.82 -20.01
CA THR A 82 -15.43 -3.01 -18.78
C THR A 82 -16.24 -3.74 -17.71
N ALA A 83 -17.30 -4.45 -18.10
CA ALA A 83 -18.11 -5.23 -17.16
C ALA A 83 -17.31 -6.37 -16.49
N ALA A 84 -16.42 -7.03 -17.24
CA ALA A 84 -15.52 -8.03 -16.65
C ALA A 84 -14.53 -7.40 -15.67
N GLN A 85 -13.89 -6.29 -16.05
CA GLN A 85 -12.92 -5.57 -15.22
C GLN A 85 -13.54 -5.04 -13.92
N LEU A 86 -14.80 -4.61 -13.93
CA LEU A 86 -15.51 -4.15 -12.73
C LEU A 86 -15.69 -5.25 -11.67
N SER A 87 -15.66 -6.52 -12.08
CA SER A 87 -15.79 -7.67 -11.18
C SER A 87 -14.47 -8.23 -10.65
N TRP A 88 -13.33 -7.67 -11.07
CA TRP A 88 -12.02 -8.17 -10.67
C TRP A 88 -11.63 -7.78 -9.26
N ASN A 89 -10.95 -8.71 -8.57
CA ASN A 89 -10.22 -8.46 -7.33
C ASN A 89 -8.71 -8.39 -7.55
N GLU A 90 -8.22 -8.98 -8.65
CA GLU A 90 -6.82 -8.99 -9.08
C GLU A 90 -6.74 -8.92 -10.61
N LEU A 91 -5.57 -8.54 -11.13
CA LEU A 91 -5.35 -8.56 -12.58
C LEU A 91 -5.31 -10.00 -13.11
N PRO A 92 -5.84 -10.25 -14.32
CA PRO A 92 -5.68 -11.54 -14.98
C PRO A 92 -4.20 -11.83 -15.24
N ALA A 93 -3.81 -13.10 -15.17
CA ALA A 93 -2.47 -13.53 -15.54
C ALA A 93 -2.16 -13.15 -17.01
N GLU A 94 -0.87 -12.95 -17.30
CA GLU A 94 -0.44 -12.77 -18.70
C GLU A 94 -0.64 -14.06 -19.47
N LEU A 95 -1.14 -13.93 -20.71
CA LEU A 95 -1.22 -15.07 -21.62
C LEU A 95 0.19 -15.46 -22.09
N THR A 96 0.45 -16.76 -22.13
CA THR A 96 1.70 -17.27 -22.69
C THR A 96 1.70 -17.17 -24.20
N ASP A 97 2.90 -17.19 -24.83
CA ASP A 97 3.03 -17.16 -26.28
C ASP A 97 2.28 -18.31 -26.95
N ASP A 98 2.26 -19.50 -26.33
CA ASP A 98 1.50 -20.66 -26.82
C ASP A 98 -0.01 -20.40 -26.78
N GLN A 99 -0.52 -19.74 -25.74
CA GLN A 99 -1.93 -19.37 -25.61
C GLN A 99 -2.33 -18.31 -26.64
N LEU A 100 -1.45 -17.34 -26.91
CA LEU A 100 -1.64 -16.32 -27.94
C LEU A 100 -1.62 -16.96 -29.35
N ALA A 101 -0.66 -17.83 -29.60
CA ALA A 101 -0.57 -18.57 -30.86
C ALA A 101 -1.80 -19.47 -31.10
N ALA A 102 -2.28 -20.18 -30.07
CA ALA A 102 -3.49 -21.00 -30.14
C ALA A 102 -4.76 -20.17 -30.42
N ALA A 103 -4.77 -18.90 -30.02
CA ALA A 103 -5.83 -17.93 -30.31
C ALA A 103 -5.69 -17.23 -31.66
N GLY A 104 -4.73 -17.68 -32.53
CA GLY A 104 -4.51 -17.13 -33.85
C GLY A 104 -3.80 -15.78 -33.88
N VAL A 105 -3.22 -15.37 -32.75
CA VAL A 105 -2.39 -14.17 -32.68
C VAL A 105 -0.97 -14.57 -33.06
N SER A 106 -0.51 -14.21 -34.25
CA SER A 106 0.92 -14.24 -34.56
C SER A 106 1.57 -13.04 -33.86
N CYS A 107 2.40 -13.29 -32.86
CA CYS A 107 3.36 -12.29 -32.39
C CYS A 107 4.24 -11.98 -33.61
N GLY A 108 3.97 -10.88 -34.30
CA GLY A 108 4.90 -10.36 -35.28
C GLY A 108 6.23 -10.22 -34.56
N ALA A 109 7.28 -10.79 -35.15
CA ALA A 109 8.63 -10.62 -34.65
C ALA A 109 8.81 -9.13 -34.36
N VAL A 110 9.14 -8.78 -33.11
CA VAL A 110 9.71 -7.49 -32.82
C VAL A 110 10.88 -7.39 -33.75
N GLU A 111 10.87 -6.39 -34.65
CA GLU A 111 11.99 -6.14 -35.56
C GLU A 111 13.23 -6.22 -34.67
N ASP A 112 14.12 -7.16 -34.98
CA ASP A 112 15.33 -7.41 -34.24
C ASP A 112 16.05 -6.08 -34.08
N LEU A 113 16.06 -5.57 -32.82
CA LEU A 113 16.98 -4.51 -32.46
C LEU A 113 18.37 -4.96 -32.90
N PRO A 114 19.17 -4.09 -33.56
CA PRO A 114 20.51 -4.44 -34.00
C PRO A 114 21.23 -5.22 -32.90
N ALA A 115 21.89 -6.32 -33.26
CA ALA A 115 22.53 -7.24 -32.30
C ALA A 115 23.44 -6.51 -31.29
N GLU A 116 24.02 -5.37 -31.70
CA GLU A 116 24.81 -4.49 -30.83
C GLU A 116 23.99 -3.83 -29.71
N LEU A 117 22.73 -3.42 -29.95
CA LEU A 117 21.85 -2.85 -28.94
C LEU A 117 21.32 -3.92 -27.98
N THR A 118 21.06 -5.12 -28.50
CA THR A 118 20.66 -6.28 -27.68
C THR A 118 21.82 -6.72 -26.78
N GLN A 119 23.07 -6.72 -27.27
CA GLN A 119 24.25 -6.99 -26.49
C GLN A 119 24.53 -5.91 -25.44
N LEU A 120 24.34 -4.62 -25.77
CA LEU A 120 24.50 -3.51 -24.84
C LEU A 120 23.44 -3.55 -23.74
N ALA A 121 22.19 -3.88 -24.08
CA ALA A 121 21.12 -4.05 -23.09
C ALA A 121 21.38 -5.26 -22.18
N ALA A 122 21.82 -6.40 -22.75
CA ALA A 122 22.17 -7.59 -21.98
C ALA A 122 23.41 -7.35 -21.09
N GLN A 123 24.43 -6.62 -21.57
CA GLN A 123 25.58 -6.21 -20.78
C GLN A 123 25.20 -5.24 -19.66
N ALA A 124 24.32 -4.27 -19.92
CA ALA A 124 23.82 -3.34 -18.91
C ALA A 124 23.04 -4.10 -17.82
N ILE A 125 22.16 -5.04 -18.20
CA ILE A 125 21.42 -5.89 -17.26
C ILE A 125 22.38 -6.78 -16.48
N SER A 126 23.33 -7.45 -17.13
CA SER A 126 24.32 -8.29 -16.46
C SER A 126 25.28 -7.49 -15.57
N THR A 127 25.59 -6.25 -15.93
CA THR A 127 26.40 -5.35 -15.08
C THR A 127 25.62 -4.91 -13.85
N VAL A 128 24.32 -4.62 -13.98
CA VAL A 128 23.44 -4.32 -12.85
C VAL A 128 23.24 -5.56 -11.99
N GLU A 129 22.97 -6.73 -12.56
CA GLU A 129 22.85 -7.99 -11.82
C GLU A 129 24.17 -8.39 -11.16
N SER A 130 25.33 -8.21 -11.80
CA SER A 130 26.64 -8.46 -11.20
C SER A 130 27.01 -7.44 -10.13
N ALA A 131 26.60 -6.18 -10.26
CA ALA A 131 26.76 -5.19 -9.22
C ALA A 131 25.88 -5.49 -8.00
N PHE A 132 24.72 -6.10 -8.19
CA PHE A 132 23.87 -6.59 -7.10
C PHE A 132 24.32 -7.95 -6.54
N SER A 133 24.95 -8.82 -7.34
CA SER A 133 25.45 -10.13 -6.91
C SER A 133 26.89 -10.11 -6.41
N SER A 134 27.67 -9.09 -6.73
CA SER A 134 29.08 -8.97 -6.32
C SER A 134 29.31 -8.23 -5.01
N SER A 135 28.27 -7.99 -4.19
CA SER A 135 28.52 -7.64 -2.80
C SER A 135 29.08 -8.89 -2.10
N ALA A 136 30.39 -9.04 -2.21
CA ALA A 136 31.19 -10.09 -1.53
C ALA A 136 31.06 -10.05 0.01
N TYR A 137 30.07 -9.39 0.52
CA TYR A 137 29.73 -9.20 1.93
C TYR A 137 28.32 -9.62 2.29
N GLY A 138 27.76 -10.63 1.62
CA GLY A 138 26.57 -11.33 2.12
C GLY A 138 25.32 -10.48 2.38
N ALA A 139 25.35 -9.20 2.07
CA ALA A 139 24.24 -8.30 2.27
C ALA A 139 23.42 -8.21 0.99
N THR A 140 22.76 -9.30 0.64
CA THR A 140 21.51 -9.25 -0.13
C THR A 140 20.39 -8.58 0.67
N VAL A 141 20.69 -8.18 1.90
CA VAL A 141 19.84 -7.35 2.71
C VAL A 141 20.02 -5.94 2.21
N PRO A 142 18.95 -5.25 1.74
CA PRO A 142 19.04 -3.84 1.46
C PRO A 142 19.73 -3.15 2.63
N PRO A 143 20.59 -2.14 2.42
CA PRO A 143 21.26 -1.44 3.52
C PRO A 143 20.28 -0.86 4.54
N TRP A 144 19.00 -0.79 4.19
CA TRP A 144 17.85 -0.42 5.02
C TRP A 144 17.00 -1.65 5.33
N SER A 145 17.49 -2.59 6.07
CA SER A 145 16.71 -3.72 6.60
C SER A 145 16.30 -3.48 8.06
N ALA A 146 15.33 -4.26 8.55
CA ALA A 146 14.94 -4.21 9.97
C ALA A 146 16.11 -4.52 10.92
N ALA A 147 17.15 -5.20 10.45
CA ALA A 147 18.37 -5.44 11.23
C ALA A 147 19.27 -4.18 11.32
N HIS A 148 19.22 -3.32 10.30
CA HIS A 148 20.05 -2.12 10.19
C HIS A 148 19.23 -0.93 9.68
N PRO A 149 18.23 -0.44 10.43
CA PRO A 149 17.40 0.67 10.00
C PRO A 149 18.21 1.97 10.02
N TYR A 150 18.02 2.81 9.01
CA TYR A 150 18.43 4.19 9.10
C TYR A 150 17.41 4.96 9.95
N ALA A 151 17.91 5.78 10.85
CA ALA A 151 17.06 6.65 11.68
C ALA A 151 17.75 8.00 11.90
N ASN A 152 16.96 9.07 12.04
CA ASN A 152 17.41 10.43 12.34
C ASN A 152 18.39 11.02 11.32
N LEU A 153 18.26 10.68 10.02
CA LEU A 153 19.13 11.22 8.97
C LEU A 153 18.92 12.73 8.78
N TYR A 154 17.68 13.19 8.89
CA TYR A 154 17.29 14.58 8.73
C TYR A 154 16.61 15.07 10.00
N GLY A 155 17.17 16.10 10.61
CA GLY A 155 16.65 16.72 11.84
C GLY A 155 15.96 18.06 11.58
N PRO A 156 15.39 18.70 12.63
CA PRO A 156 14.78 20.02 12.52
C PRO A 156 15.74 21.12 12.05
N ASN A 157 17.04 20.97 12.36
CA ASN A 157 18.07 21.93 11.94
C ASN A 157 18.60 21.66 10.53
N ASN A 158 18.35 20.48 9.98
CA ASN A 158 18.73 20.08 8.62
C ASN A 158 17.63 19.23 8.01
N PRO A 159 16.43 19.79 7.77
CA PRO A 159 15.34 19.06 7.15
C PRO A 159 15.60 18.84 5.66
N THR A 160 15.04 17.77 5.10
CA THR A 160 14.97 17.60 3.66
C THR A 160 13.65 18.12 3.10
N ARG A 161 13.51 18.10 1.78
CA ARG A 161 12.29 18.51 1.08
C ARG A 161 11.76 17.39 0.21
N ALA A 162 10.44 17.33 0.12
CA ALA A 162 9.75 16.52 -0.85
C ALA A 162 8.70 17.35 -1.58
N THR A 163 8.27 16.88 -2.74
CA THR A 163 7.19 17.48 -3.51
C THR A 163 5.94 16.62 -3.40
N VAL A 164 4.79 17.22 -3.19
CA VAL A 164 3.50 16.53 -3.22
C VAL A 164 3.21 16.09 -4.66
N VAL A 165 3.05 14.79 -4.88
CA VAL A 165 2.67 14.22 -6.18
C VAL A 165 1.28 13.60 -6.16
N GLY A 166 0.65 13.53 -4.98
CA GLY A 166 -0.73 13.10 -4.81
C GLY A 166 -1.29 13.49 -3.45
N ASN A 167 -2.56 13.87 -3.40
CA ASN A 167 -3.28 14.20 -2.17
C ASN A 167 -4.77 13.83 -2.36
N PHE A 168 -5.20 12.72 -1.79
CA PHE A 168 -6.51 12.12 -2.08
C PHE A 168 -7.24 11.76 -0.79
N GLN A 169 -8.52 12.07 -0.72
CA GLN A 169 -9.38 11.55 0.34
C GLN A 169 -9.63 10.06 0.12
N VAL A 170 -9.37 9.21 1.13
CA VAL A 170 -9.43 7.74 1.05
C VAL A 170 -10.52 7.11 1.91
N ASN A 171 -11.37 7.89 2.50
CA ASN A 171 -12.63 7.49 3.09
C ASN A 171 -13.78 8.17 2.33
N GLN A 172 -15.02 7.74 2.54
CA GLN A 172 -16.17 8.26 1.77
C GLN A 172 -16.31 9.78 1.92
N ALA A 173 -16.56 10.45 0.81
CA ALA A 173 -16.79 11.90 0.82
C ALA A 173 -18.02 12.27 1.66
N GLY A 174 -17.95 13.39 2.36
CA GLY A 174 -19.03 13.85 3.24
C GLY A 174 -19.07 13.23 4.64
N THR A 175 -18.12 12.34 4.97
CA THR A 175 -17.96 11.84 6.34
C THR A 175 -17.40 12.93 7.26
N GLU A 176 -17.71 12.85 8.55
CA GLU A 176 -17.22 13.78 9.59
C GLU A 176 -15.70 13.84 9.65
N ASN A 177 -15.04 12.70 9.39
CA ASN A 177 -13.61 12.56 9.50
C ASN A 177 -12.97 12.40 8.11
N MET A 178 -12.42 13.45 7.54
CA MET A 178 -11.67 13.37 6.28
C MET A 178 -10.28 12.76 6.52
N THR A 179 -9.99 11.66 5.84
CA THR A 179 -8.68 11.00 5.86
C THR A 179 -8.07 11.04 4.47
N HIS A 180 -6.86 11.55 4.38
CA HIS A 180 -6.13 11.72 3.13
C HIS A 180 -4.97 10.73 3.01
N HIS A 181 -4.76 10.25 1.81
CA HIS A 181 -3.53 9.59 1.37
C HIS A 181 -2.70 10.60 0.60
N ILE A 182 -1.52 10.91 1.11
CA ILE A 182 -0.65 11.95 0.55
C ILE A 182 0.65 11.31 0.11
N VAL A 183 1.01 11.48 -1.15
CA VAL A 183 2.23 10.93 -1.76
C VAL A 183 3.25 12.06 -1.93
N LEU A 184 4.45 11.82 -1.42
CA LEU A 184 5.57 12.75 -1.40
C LEU A 184 6.74 12.17 -2.21
N ASP A 185 7.21 12.90 -3.21
CA ASP A 185 8.37 12.55 -4.02
C ASP A 185 9.62 13.26 -3.47
N LEU A 186 10.67 12.49 -3.24
CA LEU A 186 11.96 12.93 -2.70
C LEU A 186 12.99 13.21 -3.80
N GLY A 187 12.64 12.96 -5.08
CA GLY A 187 13.53 13.14 -6.20
C GLY A 187 14.82 12.31 -6.05
N ALA A 188 15.97 12.94 -6.19
CA ALA A 188 17.27 12.30 -6.02
C ALA A 188 17.77 12.24 -4.57
N MET A 189 17.02 12.78 -3.60
CA MET A 189 17.44 12.84 -2.20
C MET A 189 17.38 11.44 -1.57
N PRO A 190 18.47 10.88 -1.03
CA PRO A 190 18.45 9.58 -0.38
C PRO A 190 17.64 9.64 0.92
N PHE A 191 16.57 8.87 0.95
CA PHE A 191 15.68 8.75 2.11
C PHE A 191 15.25 7.30 2.31
N PRO A 192 16.17 6.43 2.78
CA PRO A 192 15.89 5.02 2.98
C PRO A 192 14.87 4.81 4.09
N LEU A 193 13.80 4.07 3.78
CA LEU A 193 12.65 3.85 4.62
C LEU A 193 12.37 2.36 4.82
N LEU A 194 11.71 2.03 5.93
CA LEU A 194 11.18 0.69 6.22
C LEU A 194 9.72 0.79 6.68
N GLU A 195 8.98 -0.27 6.42
CA GLU A 195 7.63 -0.45 6.93
C GLU A 195 7.64 -0.40 8.47
N GLY A 196 6.78 0.46 9.02
CA GLY A 196 6.71 0.72 10.46
C GLY A 196 7.52 1.91 10.94
N GLN A 197 8.33 2.54 10.09
CA GLN A 197 8.94 3.83 10.41
C GLN A 197 7.95 4.99 10.25
N SER A 198 8.31 6.13 10.83
CA SER A 198 7.60 7.40 10.70
C SER A 198 8.51 8.49 10.17
N ILE A 199 7.91 9.56 9.67
CA ILE A 199 8.61 10.80 9.30
C ILE A 199 7.99 11.98 10.03
N GLY A 200 8.77 13.04 10.21
CA GLY A 200 8.27 14.31 10.73
C GLY A 200 7.96 15.29 9.61
N ILE A 201 6.82 15.96 9.71
CA ILE A 201 6.44 17.07 8.83
C ILE A 201 6.58 18.36 9.62
N ILE A 202 7.29 19.33 9.07
CA ILE A 202 7.41 20.69 9.63
C ILE A 202 6.41 21.60 8.91
N PRO A 203 5.28 21.97 9.55
CA PRO A 203 4.35 22.93 8.94
C PRO A 203 4.98 24.32 8.92
N PRO A 204 4.72 25.13 7.89
CA PRO A 204 5.24 26.49 7.78
C PRO A 204 4.64 27.39 8.84
N GLY A 205 5.32 28.53 9.11
CA GLY A 205 4.90 29.56 10.05
C GLY A 205 5.41 29.33 11.47
N ALA A 206 4.81 30.07 12.40
CA ALA A 206 5.20 30.10 13.80
C ALA A 206 3.96 30.13 14.71
N ASP A 207 4.17 29.76 15.97
CA ASP A 207 3.16 29.87 17.01
C ASP A 207 2.92 31.34 17.43
N ALA A 208 1.99 31.56 18.33
CA ALA A 208 1.65 32.88 18.86
C ALA A 208 2.82 33.60 19.56
N ARG A 209 3.90 32.87 19.88
CA ARG A 209 5.14 33.39 20.50
C ARG A 209 6.25 33.63 19.50
N GLY A 210 5.98 33.46 18.18
CA GLY A 210 6.95 33.60 17.11
C GLY A 210 7.94 32.43 16.97
N LYS A 211 7.70 31.28 17.65
CA LYS A 211 8.53 30.09 17.50
C LYS A 211 8.03 29.26 16.30
N PRO A 212 8.95 28.77 15.44
CA PRO A 212 8.60 27.87 14.37
C PRO A 212 7.79 26.67 14.88
N HIS A 213 6.83 26.20 14.10
CA HIS A 213 6.07 25.02 14.47
C HIS A 213 6.95 23.79 14.57
N HIS A 214 6.70 22.97 15.59
CA HIS A 214 7.38 21.70 15.74
C HIS A 214 6.92 20.68 14.70
N ALA A 215 7.84 19.81 14.28
CA ALA A 215 7.50 18.67 13.44
C ALA A 215 6.42 17.78 14.09
N ARG A 216 5.53 17.24 13.27
CA ARG A 216 4.58 16.21 13.68
C ARG A 216 4.93 14.91 12.96
N GLN A 217 4.99 13.82 13.73
CA GLN A 217 5.31 12.51 13.20
C GLN A 217 4.07 11.85 12.58
N TYR A 218 4.29 11.16 11.47
CA TYR A 218 3.31 10.36 10.76
C TYR A 218 3.94 9.04 10.34
N SER A 219 3.27 7.93 10.67
CA SER A 219 3.70 6.61 10.23
C SER A 219 3.58 6.49 8.71
N LEU A 220 4.53 5.78 8.11
CA LEU A 220 4.52 5.52 6.67
C LEU A 220 3.36 4.62 6.27
N ALA A 221 2.74 4.93 5.14
CA ALA A 221 1.69 4.12 4.52
C ALA A 221 2.18 3.38 3.27
N SER A 222 3.39 3.69 2.79
CA SER A 222 4.05 3.03 1.65
C SER A 222 5.14 2.08 2.11
N PRO A 223 5.43 1.03 1.33
CA PRO A 223 6.57 0.15 1.58
C PRO A 223 7.90 0.80 1.21
N ARG A 224 9.00 0.13 1.59
CA ARG A 224 10.40 0.59 1.45
C ARG A 224 10.85 0.93 0.03
N ASN A 225 10.23 0.38 -0.97
CA ASN A 225 10.51 0.65 -2.39
C ASN A 225 9.56 1.70 -3.01
N GLY A 226 8.95 2.53 -2.18
CA GLY A 226 8.09 3.64 -2.56
C GLY A 226 6.61 3.28 -2.65
N GLU A 227 5.76 4.27 -2.69
CA GLU A 227 4.33 4.11 -3.00
C GLU A 227 4.19 3.58 -4.44
N ARG A 228 4.83 4.22 -5.39
CA ARG A 228 5.01 3.71 -6.74
C ARG A 228 6.35 2.97 -6.82
N PRO A 229 6.37 1.69 -7.20
CA PRO A 229 7.61 0.92 -7.33
C PRO A 229 8.59 1.57 -8.31
N GLY A 230 9.88 1.64 -7.91
CA GLY A 230 10.92 2.24 -8.74
C GLY A 230 11.02 3.77 -8.66
N TYR A 231 10.16 4.43 -7.88
CA TYR A 231 10.21 5.87 -7.60
C TYR A 231 10.65 6.13 -6.17
N ASN A 232 11.46 7.18 -5.97
CA ASN A 232 11.89 7.60 -4.63
C ASN A 232 10.81 8.44 -3.96
N ASN A 233 9.71 7.78 -3.61
CA ASN A 233 8.56 8.42 -3.01
C ASN A 233 8.06 7.64 -1.79
N LEU A 234 7.26 8.29 -0.98
CA LEU A 234 6.61 7.72 0.18
C LEU A 234 5.15 8.19 0.27
N SER A 235 4.35 7.53 1.07
CA SER A 235 3.00 8.00 1.35
C SER A 235 2.67 8.03 2.84
N LEU A 236 1.73 8.90 3.18
CA LEU A 236 1.20 9.09 4.53
C LEU A 236 -0.32 8.96 4.51
N THR A 237 -0.87 8.46 5.61
CA THR A 237 -2.32 8.50 5.89
C THR A 237 -2.58 9.54 6.97
N ILE A 238 -3.22 10.65 6.60
CA ILE A 238 -3.43 11.78 7.49
C ILE A 238 -4.91 12.08 7.65
N LYS A 239 -5.39 12.03 8.90
CA LYS A 239 -6.73 12.50 9.24
C LYS A 239 -6.69 14.01 9.48
N ARG A 240 -7.60 14.76 8.83
CA ARG A 240 -7.80 16.18 9.10
C ARG A 240 -8.38 16.35 10.51
N VAL A 241 -7.69 17.07 11.36
CA VAL A 241 -8.14 17.36 12.74
C VAL A 241 -8.96 18.63 12.73
N THR A 242 -10.25 18.50 13.03
CA THR A 242 -11.24 19.59 13.08
C THR A 242 -11.87 19.78 14.45
N CYS A 243 -11.64 18.80 15.36
CA CYS A 243 -12.09 18.89 16.76
C CYS A 243 -11.02 18.24 17.67
N ASP A 244 -10.99 18.66 18.92
CA ASP A 244 -10.17 18.06 19.97
C ASP A 244 -10.83 16.78 20.54
N HIS A 245 -10.20 16.20 21.57
CA HIS A 245 -10.68 15.00 22.26
C HIS A 245 -12.00 15.21 23.03
N GLN A 246 -12.37 16.46 23.30
CA GLN A 246 -13.62 16.84 23.96
C GLN A 246 -14.72 17.20 22.93
N GLY A 247 -14.41 17.11 21.63
CA GLY A 247 -15.33 17.48 20.55
C GLY A 247 -15.43 18.99 20.29
N GLN A 248 -14.55 19.80 20.92
CA GLN A 248 -14.53 21.24 20.66
C GLN A 248 -13.87 21.54 19.32
N PRO A 249 -14.39 22.47 18.53
CA PRO A 249 -13.79 22.85 17.25
C PRO A 249 -12.35 23.32 17.44
N VAL A 250 -11.43 22.68 16.72
CA VAL A 250 -10.01 23.04 16.66
C VAL A 250 -9.48 22.79 15.27
N ARG A 251 -8.59 23.63 14.78
CA ARG A 251 -7.89 23.39 13.52
C ARG A 251 -6.49 22.88 13.81
N GLY A 252 -6.29 21.56 13.63
CA GLY A 252 -4.97 20.96 13.77
C GLY A 252 -3.98 21.56 12.76
N ILE A 253 -2.89 22.16 13.23
CA ILE A 253 -1.94 22.91 12.38
C ILE A 253 -1.39 22.05 11.26
N CYS A 254 -0.68 20.97 11.60
CA CYS A 254 0.01 20.14 10.62
C CYS A 254 -0.95 19.32 9.76
N SER A 255 -1.98 18.72 10.35
CA SER A 255 -2.94 17.88 9.61
C SER A 255 -3.75 18.69 8.58
N ASN A 256 -4.18 19.90 8.93
CA ASN A 256 -4.87 20.77 7.97
C ASN A 256 -3.90 21.29 6.91
N TYR A 257 -2.67 21.70 7.30
CA TYR A 257 -1.65 22.07 6.33
C TYR A 257 -1.47 20.96 5.28
N MET A 258 -1.22 19.73 5.70
CA MET A 258 -0.99 18.60 4.80
C MET A 258 -2.21 18.28 3.92
N CYS A 259 -3.41 18.29 4.49
CA CYS A 259 -4.63 18.02 3.74
C CYS A 259 -5.00 19.14 2.74
N ASP A 260 -4.50 20.36 2.92
CA ASP A 260 -4.75 21.50 2.05
C ASP A 260 -3.72 21.64 0.91
N LEU A 261 -2.63 20.83 0.92
CA LEU A 261 -1.58 20.87 -0.12
C LEU A 261 -2.10 20.41 -1.48
N ASN A 262 -1.59 21.05 -2.52
CA ASN A 262 -1.81 20.68 -3.91
C ASN A 262 -0.61 19.92 -4.48
N VAL A 263 -0.82 19.21 -5.57
CA VAL A 263 0.27 18.60 -6.35
C VAL A 263 1.23 19.70 -6.80
N GLY A 264 2.54 19.48 -6.57
CA GLY A 264 3.61 20.45 -6.84
C GLY A 264 4.06 21.24 -5.61
N ASP A 265 3.31 21.25 -4.51
CA ASP A 265 3.71 21.94 -3.29
C ASP A 265 4.90 21.25 -2.62
N ALA A 266 5.78 22.05 -2.03
CA ALA A 266 6.94 21.56 -1.31
C ALA A 266 6.67 21.38 0.19
N VAL A 267 7.17 20.27 0.75
CA VAL A 267 7.02 19.90 2.17
C VAL A 267 8.38 19.71 2.80
N GLN A 268 8.60 20.23 4.01
CA GLN A 268 9.80 19.97 4.80
C GLN A 268 9.63 18.72 5.66
N LEU A 269 10.59 17.80 5.55
CA LEU A 269 10.60 16.50 6.22
C LEU A 269 11.78 16.35 7.16
N THR A 270 11.57 15.59 8.21
CA THR A 270 12.59 15.06 9.11
C THR A 270 12.45 13.55 9.26
N GLY A 271 13.49 12.89 9.72
CA GLY A 271 13.51 11.44 9.93
C GLY A 271 14.48 10.73 8.98
N PRO A 272 14.24 9.44 8.64
CA PRO A 272 13.15 8.61 9.20
C PRO A 272 13.31 8.39 10.71
N PHE A 273 12.22 8.02 11.39
CA PHE A 273 12.20 7.73 12.81
C PHE A 273 11.67 6.32 13.08
N GLY A 274 12.03 5.77 14.23
CA GLY A 274 11.53 4.48 14.71
C GLY A 274 12.42 3.31 14.32
N THR A 275 12.67 2.45 15.32
CA THR A 275 13.43 1.20 15.20
C THR A 275 12.72 0.02 15.86
N SER A 276 11.63 0.28 16.56
CA SER A 276 10.91 -0.70 17.38
C SER A 276 9.63 -1.26 16.76
N PHE A 277 9.09 -0.62 15.73
CA PHE A 277 7.84 -1.03 15.07
C PHE A 277 8.08 -1.60 13.66
N LEU A 278 9.29 -2.08 13.39
CA LEU A 278 9.70 -2.51 12.07
C LEU A 278 9.09 -3.86 11.70
N MET A 279 8.66 -3.99 10.45
CA MET A 279 8.22 -5.24 9.89
C MET A 279 9.38 -6.25 9.82
N PRO A 280 9.20 -7.53 10.18
CA PRO A 280 10.25 -8.54 10.06
C PRO A 280 10.63 -8.76 8.58
N ASN A 281 11.94 -8.91 8.33
CA ASN A 281 12.45 -9.13 6.97
C ASN A 281 12.06 -10.50 6.40
N HIS A 282 11.80 -11.47 7.27
CA HIS A 282 11.58 -12.85 6.86
C HIS A 282 10.19 -13.03 6.24
N PRO A 283 10.09 -13.46 4.96
CA PRO A 283 8.80 -13.53 4.26
C PRO A 283 7.82 -14.57 4.83
N ARG A 284 8.29 -15.53 5.61
CA ARG A 284 7.45 -16.56 6.26
C ARG A 284 6.86 -16.13 7.59
N SER A 285 7.22 -14.96 8.10
CA SER A 285 6.68 -14.48 9.37
C SER A 285 5.18 -14.25 9.28
N ASN A 286 4.44 -14.73 10.27
CA ASN A 286 3.04 -14.37 10.45
C ASN A 286 2.95 -12.96 11.02
N ILE A 287 2.03 -12.16 10.52
CA ILE A 287 1.83 -10.78 10.95
C ILE A 287 0.37 -10.59 11.33
N VAL A 288 0.14 -10.32 12.60
CA VAL A 288 -1.16 -9.93 13.15
C VAL A 288 -1.17 -8.41 13.30
N MET A 289 -1.98 -7.75 12.50
CA MET A 289 -2.09 -6.30 12.42
C MET A 289 -3.40 -5.85 13.08
N ILE A 290 -3.32 -4.95 14.04
CA ILE A 290 -4.47 -4.47 14.81
C ILE A 290 -4.45 -2.94 14.78
N CYS A 291 -5.47 -2.32 14.18
CA CYS A 291 -5.47 -0.87 14.03
C CYS A 291 -6.84 -0.21 14.12
N THR A 292 -6.82 1.11 14.33
CA THR A 292 -7.98 1.99 14.19
C THR A 292 -7.59 3.27 13.47
N GLY A 293 -8.48 3.79 12.62
CA GLY A 293 -8.29 5.06 11.93
C GLY A 293 -6.97 5.13 11.15
N THR A 294 -6.17 6.16 11.40
CA THR A 294 -4.87 6.37 10.73
C THR A 294 -3.77 5.40 11.17
N GLY A 295 -3.99 4.62 12.22
CA GLY A 295 -3.13 3.47 12.54
C GLY A 295 -3.08 2.40 11.46
N SER A 296 -3.95 2.50 10.47
CA SER A 296 -3.90 1.69 9.24
C SER A 296 -2.67 1.98 8.36
N ALA A 297 -1.99 3.12 8.53
CA ALA A 297 -0.84 3.49 7.69
C ALA A 297 0.28 2.44 7.70
N PRO A 298 0.88 2.07 8.85
CA PRO A 298 1.92 1.06 8.87
C PRO A 298 1.41 -0.32 8.44
N MET A 299 0.13 -0.64 8.72
CA MET A 299 -0.47 -1.92 8.30
C MET A 299 -0.56 -2.02 6.78
N ARG A 300 -0.94 -0.92 6.12
CA ARG A 300 -0.93 -0.82 4.66
C ARG A 300 0.48 -0.98 4.10
N ALA A 301 1.47 -0.30 4.66
CA ALA A 301 2.87 -0.42 4.22
C ALA A 301 3.36 -1.88 4.28
N MET A 302 3.09 -2.59 5.38
CA MET A 302 3.44 -4.00 5.56
C MET A 302 2.70 -4.92 4.58
N THR A 303 1.39 -4.69 4.40
CA THR A 303 0.55 -5.45 3.45
C THR A 303 1.05 -5.28 2.02
N GLU A 304 1.29 -4.03 1.59
CA GLU A 304 1.81 -3.72 0.26
C GLU A 304 3.19 -4.34 0.01
N TRP A 305 4.07 -4.33 0.99
CA TRP A 305 5.36 -5.00 0.86
C TRP A 305 5.21 -6.50 0.65
N ARG A 306 4.37 -7.17 1.43
CA ARG A 306 4.08 -8.60 1.29
C ARG A 306 3.41 -8.91 -0.06
N ARG A 307 2.51 -8.06 -0.51
CA ARG A 307 1.87 -8.20 -1.82
C ARG A 307 2.90 -8.15 -2.94
N ARG A 308 3.85 -7.20 -2.90
CA ARG A 308 4.94 -7.10 -3.87
C ARG A 308 5.89 -8.30 -3.83
N LEU A 309 6.17 -8.84 -2.66
CA LEU A 309 6.92 -10.09 -2.53
C LEU A 309 6.16 -11.26 -3.18
N ARG A 310 4.85 -11.35 -2.97
CA ARG A 310 4.00 -12.36 -3.61
C ARG A 310 4.04 -12.22 -5.15
N ALA A 311 3.84 -11.03 -5.67
CA ALA A 311 3.86 -10.75 -7.11
C ALA A 311 5.22 -11.09 -7.77
N SER A 312 6.32 -10.96 -7.02
CA SER A 312 7.68 -11.32 -7.49
C SER A 312 8.08 -12.77 -7.20
N GLY A 313 7.16 -13.62 -6.72
CA GLY A 313 7.46 -15.02 -6.36
C GLY A 313 8.35 -15.19 -5.12
N LYS A 314 8.56 -14.14 -4.34
CA LYS A 314 9.40 -14.14 -3.13
C LYS A 314 8.61 -14.26 -1.82
N PHE A 315 7.30 -14.40 -1.90
CA PHE A 315 6.44 -14.64 -0.75
C PHE A 315 6.40 -16.14 -0.45
N GLU A 316 6.92 -16.54 0.69
CA GLU A 316 7.09 -17.94 1.06
C GLU A 316 6.00 -18.45 2.03
N GLY A 317 4.95 -17.65 2.27
CA GLY A 317 3.79 -18.02 3.05
C GLY A 317 3.94 -17.78 4.55
N GLY A 318 3.69 -16.60 5.03
CA GLY A 318 3.30 -16.28 6.40
C GLY A 318 1.85 -15.83 6.39
N LYS A 319 1.10 -16.08 7.46
CA LYS A 319 -0.28 -15.60 7.59
C LYS A 319 -0.28 -14.10 7.81
N LEU A 320 -1.14 -13.39 7.08
CA LEU A 320 -1.45 -12.01 7.35
C LEU A 320 -2.87 -11.93 7.91
N MET A 321 -3.04 -11.37 9.09
CA MET A 321 -4.36 -11.09 9.68
C MET A 321 -4.46 -9.62 10.02
N LEU A 322 -5.51 -8.97 9.54
CA LEU A 322 -5.79 -7.56 9.82
C LEU A 322 -7.10 -7.44 10.62
N PHE A 323 -7.01 -6.80 11.77
CA PHE A 323 -8.15 -6.37 12.57
C PHE A 323 -8.25 -4.84 12.51
N PHE A 324 -9.29 -4.33 11.84
CA PHE A 324 -9.43 -2.91 11.58
C PHE A 324 -10.73 -2.36 12.17
N GLY A 325 -10.58 -1.50 13.16
CA GLY A 325 -11.70 -0.82 13.81
C GLY A 325 -11.97 0.57 13.24
N ALA A 326 -13.23 0.87 12.96
CA ALA A 326 -13.70 2.20 12.56
C ALA A 326 -15.06 2.51 13.22
N ARG A 327 -15.52 3.77 13.11
CA ARG A 327 -16.87 4.12 13.57
C ARG A 327 -17.92 3.48 12.66
N THR A 328 -17.79 3.72 11.36
CA THR A 328 -18.66 3.18 10.31
C THR A 328 -17.82 2.71 9.14
N LYS A 329 -18.44 2.00 8.19
CA LYS A 329 -17.81 1.56 6.95
C LYS A 329 -17.31 2.75 6.11
N GLU A 330 -18.08 3.82 6.06
CA GLU A 330 -17.82 5.03 5.29
C GLU A 330 -16.59 5.80 5.81
N GLU A 331 -16.30 5.70 7.10
CA GLU A 331 -15.14 6.32 7.73
C GLU A 331 -13.85 5.50 7.58
N LEU A 332 -13.93 4.24 7.10
CA LEU A 332 -12.79 3.36 6.96
C LEU A 332 -11.91 3.79 5.77
N PRO A 333 -10.65 4.19 5.99
CA PRO A 333 -9.74 4.47 4.88
C PRO A 333 -9.41 3.20 4.10
N TYR A 334 -9.25 3.32 2.80
CA TYR A 334 -8.90 2.23 1.87
C TYR A 334 -9.90 1.08 1.81
N PHE A 335 -11.17 1.29 2.16
CA PHE A 335 -12.14 0.18 2.22
C PHE A 335 -12.22 -0.60 0.89
N GLY A 336 -12.32 0.10 -0.25
CA GLY A 336 -12.36 -0.54 -1.56
C GLY A 336 -11.13 -1.41 -1.85
N PRO A 337 -9.90 -0.85 -1.80
CA PRO A 337 -8.68 -1.62 -1.97
C PRO A 337 -8.55 -2.82 -1.01
N LEU A 338 -8.91 -2.65 0.26
CA LEU A 338 -8.86 -3.74 1.24
C LEU A 338 -9.81 -4.89 0.88
N MET A 339 -10.99 -4.58 0.35
CA MET A 339 -11.98 -5.61 -0.06
C MET A 339 -11.56 -6.37 -1.31
N ASN A 340 -10.66 -5.79 -2.11
CA ASN A 340 -10.14 -6.41 -3.34
C ASN A 340 -8.92 -7.31 -3.09
N LEU A 341 -8.33 -7.29 -1.88
CA LEU A 341 -7.21 -8.17 -1.57
C LEU A 341 -7.64 -9.64 -1.53
N PRO A 342 -6.88 -10.56 -2.14
CA PRO A 342 -7.20 -11.98 -2.16
C PRO A 342 -7.27 -12.57 -0.74
N ARG A 343 -8.31 -13.36 -0.47
CA ARG A 343 -8.53 -13.96 0.86
C ARG A 343 -7.51 -15.02 1.25
N ASP A 344 -6.84 -15.61 0.29
CA ASP A 344 -5.71 -16.52 0.51
C ASP A 344 -4.40 -15.80 0.83
N PHE A 345 -4.36 -14.48 0.61
CA PHE A 345 -3.23 -13.63 0.94
C PHE A 345 -3.36 -12.98 2.31
N ILE A 346 -4.53 -12.43 2.63
CA ILE A 346 -4.77 -11.71 3.90
C ILE A 346 -6.19 -11.99 4.43
N ASP A 347 -6.27 -12.25 5.73
CA ASP A 347 -7.54 -12.38 6.47
C ASP A 347 -7.89 -11.05 7.12
N ILE A 348 -8.96 -10.40 6.66
CA ILE A 348 -9.36 -9.06 7.10
C ILE A 348 -10.62 -9.14 7.95
N ASN A 349 -10.56 -8.57 9.14
CA ASN A 349 -11.62 -8.53 10.13
C ASN A 349 -11.95 -7.08 10.50
N PHE A 350 -13.13 -6.61 10.09
CA PHE A 350 -13.59 -5.25 10.42
C PHE A 350 -14.40 -5.23 11.72
N ALA A 351 -14.28 -4.14 12.48
CA ALA A 351 -15.11 -3.86 13.64
C ALA A 351 -15.68 -2.44 13.55
N PHE A 352 -17.03 -2.33 13.51
CA PHE A 352 -17.70 -1.03 13.41
C PHE A 352 -18.43 -0.70 14.70
N SER A 353 -18.11 0.47 15.28
CA SER A 353 -18.63 0.86 16.59
C SER A 353 -19.90 1.72 16.53
N ARG A 354 -20.32 2.19 15.33
CA ARG A 354 -21.46 3.07 15.15
C ARG A 354 -22.33 2.68 13.96
N THR A 355 -22.51 1.39 13.69
CA THR A 355 -23.45 0.91 12.67
C THR A 355 -24.87 1.09 13.18
N PRO A 356 -25.77 1.81 12.45
CA PRO A 356 -27.14 1.99 12.87
C PRO A 356 -27.87 0.65 13.11
N GLY A 357 -28.55 0.52 14.24
CA GLY A 357 -29.33 -0.68 14.59
C GLY A 357 -28.50 -1.89 15.02
N GLN A 358 -27.19 -1.76 15.14
CA GLN A 358 -26.32 -2.84 15.61
C GLN A 358 -25.63 -2.49 16.94
N PRO A 359 -25.28 -3.47 17.77
CA PRO A 359 -24.45 -3.26 18.95
C PRO A 359 -23.09 -2.68 18.55
N ARG A 360 -22.51 -1.89 19.43
CA ARG A 360 -21.14 -1.40 19.24
C ARG A 360 -20.18 -2.58 19.22
N ARG A 361 -19.36 -2.65 18.20
CA ARG A 361 -18.32 -3.67 18.03
C ARG A 361 -16.97 -2.99 17.85
N TYR A 362 -16.04 -3.32 18.72
CA TYR A 362 -14.69 -2.78 18.73
C TYR A 362 -13.68 -3.83 18.22
N VAL A 363 -12.47 -3.41 17.94
CA VAL A 363 -11.43 -4.30 17.43
C VAL A 363 -11.09 -5.44 18.39
N GLN A 364 -11.13 -5.21 19.71
CA GLN A 364 -10.93 -6.25 20.73
C GLN A 364 -12.03 -7.31 20.74
N ASP A 365 -13.27 -6.97 20.32
CA ASP A 365 -14.34 -7.93 20.19
C ASP A 365 -14.10 -8.85 18.99
N ALA A 366 -13.64 -8.27 17.87
CA ALA A 366 -13.25 -9.02 16.68
C ALA A 366 -12.06 -9.96 16.96
N LEU A 367 -11.12 -9.57 17.84
CA LEU A 367 -10.04 -10.45 18.27
C LEU A 367 -10.56 -11.66 19.03
N ARG A 368 -11.48 -11.47 20.00
CA ARG A 368 -12.09 -12.57 20.78
C ARG A 368 -12.90 -13.52 19.89
N GLU A 369 -13.62 -13.00 18.91
CA GLU A 369 -14.37 -13.82 17.93
C GLU A 369 -13.46 -14.75 17.10
N ARG A 370 -12.18 -14.36 16.95
CA ARG A 370 -11.17 -15.14 16.21
C ARG A 370 -10.16 -15.81 17.15
N ALA A 371 -10.53 -16.03 18.42
CA ALA A 371 -9.64 -16.62 19.44
C ALA A 371 -9.05 -17.96 19.00
N ALA A 372 -9.85 -18.83 18.38
CA ALA A 372 -9.41 -20.14 17.91
C ALA A 372 -8.30 -20.09 16.84
N ASP A 373 -8.29 -19.03 16.02
CA ASP A 373 -7.26 -18.81 14.98
C ASP A 373 -6.03 -18.10 15.56
N LEU A 374 -6.25 -17.16 16.48
CA LEU A 374 -5.19 -16.33 17.05
C LEU A 374 -4.35 -17.07 18.10
N ALA A 375 -4.97 -17.90 18.94
CA ALA A 375 -4.28 -18.57 20.04
C ALA A 375 -3.06 -19.40 19.55
N PRO A 376 -3.20 -20.27 18.54
CA PRO A 376 -2.05 -21.02 18.02
C PRO A 376 -1.01 -20.09 17.37
N LEU A 377 -1.43 -19.03 16.67
CA LEU A 377 -0.50 -18.07 16.06
C LEU A 377 0.34 -17.33 17.11
N LEU A 378 -0.25 -16.89 18.21
CA LEU A 378 0.46 -16.19 19.29
C LEU A 378 1.55 -17.08 19.91
N ALA A 379 1.33 -18.39 19.98
CA ALA A 379 2.31 -19.37 20.47
C ALA A 379 3.46 -19.64 19.49
N GLU A 380 3.26 -19.39 18.18
CA GLU A 380 4.30 -19.61 17.17
C GLU A 380 5.44 -18.58 17.30
N PRO A 381 6.72 -18.99 17.40
CA PRO A 381 7.86 -18.07 17.52
C PRO A 381 8.02 -17.11 16.35
N ASN A 382 7.45 -17.45 15.19
CA ASN A 382 7.54 -16.67 13.95
C ASN A 382 6.34 -15.71 13.76
N THR A 383 5.57 -15.45 14.81
CA THR A 383 4.42 -14.55 14.77
C THR A 383 4.74 -13.22 15.44
N PHE A 384 4.44 -12.13 14.71
CA PHE A 384 4.64 -10.75 15.14
C PHE A 384 3.30 -10.04 15.20
N VAL A 385 3.07 -9.30 16.27
CA VAL A 385 1.82 -8.57 16.54
C VAL A 385 2.10 -7.08 16.53
N TYR A 386 1.35 -6.34 15.72
CA TYR A 386 1.46 -4.89 15.58
C TYR A 386 0.14 -4.23 15.96
N VAL A 387 0.20 -3.28 16.88
CA VAL A 387 -0.95 -2.51 17.36
C VAL A 387 -0.70 -1.03 17.11
N CYS A 388 -1.53 -0.38 16.28
CA CYS A 388 -1.39 1.04 15.99
C CYS A 388 -2.75 1.75 15.99
N GLY A 389 -2.84 2.88 16.69
CA GLY A 389 -4.06 3.67 16.78
C GLY A 389 -4.23 4.41 18.10
N LEU A 390 -5.48 4.55 18.55
CA LEU A 390 -5.79 5.29 19.76
C LEU A 390 -5.29 4.59 21.03
N LYS A 391 -4.75 5.35 21.98
CA LYS A 391 -4.29 4.81 23.29
C LYS A 391 -5.38 4.03 24.02
N SER A 392 -6.62 4.48 23.99
CA SER A 392 -7.76 3.77 24.60
C SER A 392 -8.06 2.41 23.97
N MET A 393 -7.65 2.17 22.72
CA MET A 393 -7.76 0.87 22.04
C MET A 393 -6.74 -0.12 22.59
N GLU A 394 -5.52 0.32 22.90
CA GLU A 394 -4.40 -0.53 23.33
C GLU A 394 -4.79 -1.39 24.55
N GLU A 395 -5.39 -0.78 25.57
CA GLU A 395 -5.81 -1.50 26.77
C GLU A 395 -6.80 -2.63 26.46
N GLY A 396 -7.81 -2.33 25.63
CA GLY A 396 -8.80 -3.32 25.20
C GLY A 396 -8.19 -4.46 24.39
N VAL A 397 -7.22 -4.14 23.51
CA VAL A 397 -6.50 -5.13 22.70
C VAL A 397 -5.62 -6.02 23.57
N VAL A 398 -4.85 -5.45 24.50
CA VAL A 398 -4.00 -6.22 25.42
C VAL A 398 -4.84 -7.15 26.30
N LEU A 399 -6.00 -6.68 26.79
CA LEU A 399 -6.95 -7.51 27.53
C LEU A 399 -7.48 -8.67 26.69
N ALA A 400 -7.88 -8.41 25.43
CA ALA A 400 -8.35 -9.46 24.54
C ALA A 400 -7.28 -10.51 24.22
N LEU A 401 -6.04 -10.08 23.98
CA LEU A 401 -4.91 -11.00 23.75
C LEU A 401 -4.63 -11.85 25.00
N ARG A 402 -4.77 -11.27 26.19
CA ARG A 402 -4.66 -11.99 27.46
C ARG A 402 -5.74 -13.06 27.61
N ASP A 403 -7.00 -12.70 27.38
CA ASP A 403 -8.13 -13.62 27.46
C ASP A 403 -7.93 -14.81 26.50
N ILE A 404 -7.58 -14.54 25.24
CA ILE A 404 -7.31 -15.53 24.20
C ILE A 404 -6.18 -16.49 24.61
N SER A 405 -5.10 -15.97 25.20
CA SER A 405 -3.97 -16.79 25.61
C SER A 405 -4.30 -17.67 26.81
N GLN A 406 -5.08 -17.17 27.77
CA GLN A 406 -5.51 -17.94 28.96
C GLN A 406 -6.46 -19.06 28.58
N ASP A 407 -7.43 -18.81 27.71
CA ASP A 407 -8.36 -19.81 27.20
C ASP A 407 -7.65 -20.94 26.44
N ALA A 408 -6.51 -20.63 25.82
CA ALA A 408 -5.65 -21.61 25.14
C ALA A 408 -4.66 -22.33 26.09
N GLY A 409 -4.71 -22.05 27.40
CA GLY A 409 -3.83 -22.66 28.40
C GLY A 409 -2.44 -22.04 28.50
N HIS A 410 -2.21 -20.87 27.85
CA HIS A 410 -0.96 -20.11 27.93
C HIS A 410 -1.12 -18.95 28.94
N GLY A 411 -0.30 -18.91 29.98
CA GLY A 411 -0.30 -17.77 30.90
C GLY A 411 0.15 -16.49 30.17
N TRP A 412 -0.73 -15.48 30.09
CA TRP A 412 -0.41 -14.22 29.41
C TRP A 412 0.81 -13.50 29.99
N GLU A 413 0.99 -13.55 31.32
CA GLU A 413 2.13 -12.91 31.97
C GLU A 413 3.45 -13.42 31.38
N SER A 414 3.56 -14.73 31.18
CA SER A 414 4.73 -15.34 30.56
C SER A 414 4.78 -15.13 29.04
N LEU A 415 3.66 -15.27 28.32
CA LEU A 415 3.61 -15.11 26.88
C LEU A 415 3.76 -13.65 26.47
N GLY A 416 3.07 -12.72 27.12
CA GLY A 416 3.16 -11.29 26.83
C GLY A 416 4.54 -10.70 27.11
N GLU A 417 5.20 -11.13 28.16
CA GLU A 417 6.60 -10.76 28.45
C GLU A 417 7.56 -11.37 27.41
N LEU A 418 7.33 -12.64 27.04
CA LEU A 418 8.11 -13.30 26.00
C LEU A 418 7.99 -12.57 24.66
N LEU A 419 6.75 -12.25 24.22
CA LEU A 419 6.50 -11.50 22.98
C LEU A 419 7.21 -10.14 22.98
N LYS A 420 7.20 -9.42 24.10
CA LYS A 420 7.92 -8.14 24.25
C LYS A 420 9.43 -8.34 24.24
N LYS A 421 9.95 -9.31 24.99
CA LYS A 421 11.38 -9.62 25.09
C LYS A 421 11.97 -10.06 23.75
N GLU A 422 11.21 -10.82 22.97
CA GLU A 422 11.61 -11.29 21.64
C GLU A 422 11.34 -10.27 20.54
N GLY A 423 10.82 -9.09 20.85
CA GLY A 423 10.47 -8.07 19.87
C GLY A 423 9.38 -8.52 18.89
N ARG A 424 8.39 -9.27 19.39
CA ARG A 424 7.25 -9.78 18.61
C ARG A 424 5.92 -9.07 18.90
N LEU A 425 5.85 -8.25 19.94
CA LEU A 425 4.70 -7.39 20.26
C LEU A 425 5.12 -5.92 20.15
N HIS A 426 4.55 -5.23 19.20
CA HIS A 426 4.85 -3.86 18.86
C HIS A 426 3.62 -2.98 19.10
N LEU A 427 3.76 -1.94 19.91
CA LEU A 427 2.70 -1.02 20.27
C LEU A 427 3.11 0.41 19.88
N GLU A 428 2.35 1.05 19.02
CA GLU A 428 2.52 2.46 18.62
C GLU A 428 1.15 3.15 18.67
N THR A 429 0.80 3.67 19.85
CA THR A 429 -0.50 4.27 20.11
C THR A 429 -0.36 5.73 20.53
N TYR A 430 -1.32 6.59 20.14
CA TYR A 430 -1.33 8.05 20.30
C TYR A 430 -2.66 8.59 20.85
#